data_76d363d12aa1b521d454de30d22172e6
#
_entry.id   76d363d12aa1b521d454de30d22172e6
#
_cell.length_a   1.000
_cell.length_b   1.000
_cell.length_c   1.000
_cell.angle_alpha   90.00
_cell.angle_beta   90.00
_cell.angle_gamma   90.00
#
_symmetry.space_group_name_H-M   'P 1'
#
loop_
_entity.id
_entity.type
_entity.pdbx_description
1 polymer ?
#
loop_
_entity_poly.entity_id
_entity_poly.type
_entity_poly.pdbx_seq_one_letter_code
_entity_poly.pdbx_strand_id
1 'polypeptide(L)'
;LAKWLSAILPVVIVGLVGLFAVTVIRDYGRETAAARQTLLEKGSVLIRALESGSRVGMGMRMHHAQQQALLEEMAGQPGVRWFAVTDEQGTIVMHSNSGMVGKQLYSPQEMQQLHPGDEEAWRRIDSADGEPVLEIYRQFQPMFAAGMHRMRHMQQYAATPQAIFIAFDASNIVSAEDREQRNTLIILFALATVLLASVLSFFWYRRYLRSRQLLQDEMKRKEKLVALGHLAAGVAHEIRNPLSS
;
A
#
# COMPACT_ATOMS: atom_id res chain seq x y z
N LEU A 1 16.08 -12.16 -40.45
CA LEU A 1 14.86 -12.06 -39.64
C LEU A 1 14.98 -12.84 -38.32
N ALA A 2 15.36 -14.13 -38.30
CA ALA A 2 15.47 -14.96 -37.08
C ALA A 2 16.45 -14.41 -36.03
N LYS A 3 17.56 -13.75 -36.42
CA LYS A 3 18.55 -13.17 -35.49
C LYS A 3 18.00 -11.95 -34.72
N TRP A 4 17.10 -11.19 -35.32
CA TRP A 4 16.47 -10.04 -34.69
C TRP A 4 15.31 -10.45 -33.76
N LEU A 5 14.53 -11.47 -34.15
CA LEU A 5 13.47 -12.01 -33.31
C LEU A 5 14.00 -12.55 -31.98
N SER A 6 15.14 -13.24 -31.99
CA SER A 6 15.73 -13.80 -30.75
C SER A 6 16.28 -12.76 -29.76
N ALA A 7 16.58 -11.54 -30.24
CA ALA A 7 17.01 -10.44 -29.39
C ALA A 7 15.82 -9.58 -28.90
N ILE A 8 14.77 -9.45 -29.71
CA ILE A 8 13.60 -8.62 -29.39
C ILE A 8 12.68 -9.33 -28.40
N LEU A 9 12.50 -10.64 -28.53
CA LEU A 9 11.59 -11.41 -27.69
C LEU A 9 11.85 -11.27 -26.18
N PRO A 10 13.08 -11.44 -25.65
CA PRO A 10 13.34 -11.25 -24.22
C PRO A 10 13.11 -9.81 -23.76
N VAL A 11 13.41 -8.82 -24.60
CA VAL A 11 13.17 -7.40 -24.27
C VAL A 11 11.68 -7.11 -24.15
N VAL A 12 10.86 -7.65 -25.04
CA VAL A 12 9.40 -7.51 -25.01
C VAL A 12 8.83 -8.21 -23.77
N ILE A 13 9.29 -9.42 -23.44
CA ILE A 13 8.83 -10.14 -22.24
C ILE A 13 9.16 -9.35 -20.97
N VAL A 14 10.38 -8.83 -20.83
CA VAL A 14 10.80 -8.02 -19.70
C VAL A 14 9.97 -6.74 -19.62
N GLY A 15 9.69 -6.08 -20.73
CA GLY A 15 8.83 -4.90 -20.79
C GLY A 15 7.40 -5.19 -20.34
N LEU A 16 6.81 -6.28 -20.81
CA LEU A 16 5.46 -6.70 -20.40
C LEU A 16 5.38 -7.07 -18.92
N VAL A 17 6.35 -7.83 -18.40
CA VAL A 17 6.40 -8.18 -16.97
C VAL A 17 6.59 -6.93 -16.11
N GLY A 18 7.44 -6.00 -16.54
CA GLY A 18 7.63 -4.72 -15.86
C GLY A 18 6.35 -3.88 -15.83
N LEU A 19 5.64 -3.76 -16.96
CA LEU A 19 4.38 -3.05 -17.05
C LEU A 19 3.31 -3.69 -16.15
N PHE A 20 3.23 -5.02 -16.16
CA PHE A 20 2.31 -5.76 -15.29
C PHE A 20 2.61 -5.54 -13.81
N ALA A 21 3.89 -5.58 -13.42
CA ALA A 21 4.32 -5.31 -12.05
C ALA A 21 3.91 -3.89 -11.59
N VAL A 22 4.14 -2.88 -12.43
CA VAL A 22 3.76 -1.49 -12.13
C VAL A 22 2.24 -1.34 -11.97
N THR A 23 1.44 -1.97 -12.82
CA THR A 23 -0.04 -1.93 -12.70
C THR A 23 -0.51 -2.58 -11.41
N VAL A 24 0.01 -3.74 -11.06
CA VAL A 24 -0.36 -4.45 -9.83
C VAL A 24 0.00 -3.63 -8.58
N ILE A 25 1.23 -3.09 -8.51
CA ILE A 25 1.66 -2.24 -7.38
C ILE A 25 0.77 -0.99 -7.25
N ARG A 26 0.40 -0.39 -8.36
CA ARG A 26 -0.43 0.83 -8.37
C ARG A 26 -1.88 0.56 -7.94
N ASP A 27 -2.44 -0.58 -8.29
CA ASP A 27 -3.81 -0.96 -7.93
C ASP A 27 -3.95 -1.24 -6.44
N TYR A 28 -3.00 -1.94 -5.83
CA TYR A 28 -3.01 -2.20 -4.38
C TYR A 28 -2.93 -0.91 -3.56
N GLY A 29 -2.06 0.05 -3.92
CA GLY A 29 -1.96 1.33 -3.20
C GLY A 29 -3.25 2.17 -3.25
N ARG A 30 -4.09 1.98 -4.27
CA ARG A 30 -5.40 2.65 -4.36
C ARG A 30 -6.44 2.02 -3.43
N GLU A 31 -6.41 0.71 -3.26
CA GLU A 31 -7.36 -0.01 -2.42
C GLU A 31 -7.21 0.34 -0.93
N THR A 32 -5.98 0.37 -0.43
CA THR A 32 -5.70 0.77 0.97
C THR A 32 -6.03 2.24 1.24
N ALA A 33 -5.74 3.13 0.28
CA ALA A 33 -6.11 4.53 0.39
C ALA A 33 -7.64 4.73 0.39
N ALA A 34 -8.37 4.02 -0.47
CA ALA A 34 -9.83 4.08 -0.52
C ALA A 34 -10.46 3.53 0.77
N ALA A 35 -9.96 2.41 1.30
CA ALA A 35 -10.43 1.86 2.57
C ALA A 35 -10.24 2.85 3.72
N ARG A 36 -9.07 3.50 3.80
CA ARG A 36 -8.80 4.55 4.79
C ARG A 36 -9.76 5.72 4.64
N GLN A 37 -9.94 6.22 3.42
CA GLN A 37 -10.84 7.33 3.15
C GLN A 37 -12.27 7.01 3.57
N THR A 38 -12.75 5.80 3.31
CA THR A 38 -14.09 5.35 3.74
C THR A 38 -14.23 5.38 5.27
N LEU A 39 -13.19 4.98 6.02
CA LEU A 39 -13.23 5.07 7.49
C LEU A 39 -13.21 6.52 7.98
N LEU A 40 -12.44 7.41 7.34
CA LEU A 40 -12.43 8.84 7.66
C LEU A 40 -13.80 9.47 7.41
N GLU A 41 -14.42 9.21 6.26
CA GLU A 41 -15.76 9.70 5.95
C GLU A 41 -16.80 9.16 6.94
N LYS A 42 -16.72 7.88 7.29
CA LYS A 42 -17.58 7.27 8.30
C LYS A 42 -17.40 7.93 9.68
N GLY A 43 -16.15 8.18 10.10
CA GLY A 43 -15.81 8.86 11.32
C GLY A 43 -16.40 10.27 11.37
N SER A 44 -16.24 11.03 10.30
CA SER A 44 -16.78 12.37 10.12
C SER A 44 -18.32 12.39 10.30
N VAL A 45 -19.01 11.47 9.64
CA VAL A 45 -20.47 11.35 9.77
C VAL A 45 -20.88 11.04 11.20
N LEU A 46 -20.18 10.12 11.87
CA LEU A 46 -20.48 9.73 13.25
C LEU A 46 -20.20 10.86 14.25
N ILE A 47 -19.11 11.60 14.09
CA ILE A 47 -18.83 12.79 14.92
C ILE A 47 -19.97 13.82 14.78
N ARG A 48 -20.35 14.15 13.55
CA ARG A 48 -21.44 15.10 13.27
C ARG A 48 -22.78 14.61 13.82
N ALA A 49 -23.05 13.31 13.73
CA ALA A 49 -24.26 12.72 14.30
C ALA A 49 -24.30 12.89 15.82
N LEU A 50 -23.18 12.67 16.52
CA LEU A 50 -23.10 12.88 17.97
C LEU A 50 -23.25 14.36 18.34
N GLU A 51 -22.60 15.26 17.63
CA GLU A 51 -22.72 16.70 17.85
C GLU A 51 -24.15 17.21 17.62
N SER A 52 -24.82 16.73 16.58
CA SER A 52 -26.21 17.08 16.29
C SER A 52 -27.18 16.40 17.24
N GLY A 53 -26.91 15.17 17.67
CA GLY A 53 -27.72 14.44 18.65
C GLY A 53 -27.72 15.11 20.05
N SER A 54 -26.64 15.83 20.39
CA SER A 54 -26.55 16.62 21.61
C SER A 54 -27.56 17.78 21.65
N ARG A 55 -28.26 18.05 20.55
CA ARG A 55 -29.24 19.14 20.37
C ARG A 55 -30.64 18.85 20.89
N VAL A 56 -31.01 17.59 21.12
CA VAL A 56 -32.43 17.18 21.26
C VAL A 56 -32.87 16.95 22.72
N GLY A 57 -32.29 17.60 23.72
CA GLY A 57 -32.71 17.34 25.10
C GLY A 57 -32.80 18.57 25.96
N MET A 58 -34.01 18.87 26.42
CA MET A 58 -34.34 19.98 27.33
C MET A 58 -34.17 19.60 28.81
N GLY A 59 -32.97 19.26 29.27
CA GLY A 59 -32.75 19.05 30.71
C GLY A 59 -31.38 18.45 31.04
N MET A 60 -30.55 19.17 31.81
CA MET A 60 -29.16 18.82 32.05
C MET A 60 -28.88 17.37 32.55
N ARG A 61 -29.78 16.77 33.30
CA ARG A 61 -29.62 15.39 33.82
C ARG A 61 -30.02 14.29 32.83
N MET A 62 -30.91 14.60 31.88
CA MET A 62 -31.29 13.65 30.82
C MET A 62 -30.26 13.58 29.68
N HIS A 63 -29.47 14.63 29.50
CA HIS A 63 -28.51 14.73 28.41
C HIS A 63 -27.41 13.68 28.52
N HIS A 64 -26.80 13.50 29.69
CA HIS A 64 -25.67 12.56 29.81
C HIS A 64 -26.10 11.10 29.56
N ALA A 65 -27.25 10.67 30.09
CA ALA A 65 -27.74 9.32 29.88
C ALA A 65 -28.11 9.06 28.41
N GLN A 66 -28.72 10.04 27.75
CA GLN A 66 -29.10 9.94 26.35
C GLN A 66 -27.89 10.00 25.40
N GLN A 67 -26.91 10.84 25.69
CA GLN A 67 -25.64 10.88 24.94
C GLN A 67 -24.82 9.60 25.14
N GLN A 68 -24.80 9.08 26.36
CA GLN A 68 -24.17 7.80 26.68
C GLN A 68 -24.81 6.65 25.89
N ALA A 69 -26.16 6.57 25.89
CA ALA A 69 -26.87 5.55 25.11
C ALA A 69 -26.61 5.67 23.61
N LEU A 70 -26.54 6.89 23.08
CA LEU A 70 -26.19 7.14 21.68
C LEU A 70 -24.77 6.67 21.36
N LEU A 71 -23.79 6.93 22.24
CA LEU A 71 -22.42 6.45 22.07
C LEU A 71 -22.35 4.92 22.09
N GLU A 72 -23.09 4.28 22.99
CA GLU A 72 -23.18 2.82 23.06
C GLU A 72 -23.80 2.23 21.79
N GLU A 73 -24.86 2.84 21.27
CA GLU A 73 -25.52 2.42 20.03
C GLU A 73 -24.57 2.62 18.81
N MET A 74 -23.89 3.75 18.72
CA MET A 74 -22.95 4.04 17.65
C MET A 74 -21.72 3.11 17.68
N ALA A 75 -21.26 2.73 18.86
CA ALA A 75 -20.17 1.77 19.01
C ALA A 75 -20.57 0.34 18.58
N GLY A 76 -21.86 0.03 18.55
CA GLY A 76 -22.37 -1.22 18.00
C GLY A 76 -22.25 -1.33 16.46
N GLN A 77 -21.87 -0.26 15.77
CA GLN A 77 -21.71 -0.29 14.32
C GLN A 77 -20.49 -1.12 13.89
N PRO A 78 -20.57 -1.88 12.78
CA PRO A 78 -19.46 -2.69 12.30
C PRO A 78 -18.20 -1.86 12.08
N GLY A 79 -17.08 -2.36 12.62
CA GLY A 79 -15.77 -1.73 12.50
C GLY A 79 -15.49 -0.60 13.49
N VAL A 80 -16.44 -0.19 14.31
CA VAL A 80 -16.19 0.75 15.42
C VAL A 80 -15.74 -0.04 16.65
N ARG A 81 -14.65 0.37 17.25
CA ARG A 81 -14.13 -0.24 18.49
C ARG A 81 -14.63 0.48 19.73
N TRP A 82 -14.50 1.79 19.73
CA TRP A 82 -14.97 2.62 20.83
C TRP A 82 -15.08 4.10 20.41
N PHE A 83 -15.87 4.81 21.23
CA PHE A 83 -15.95 6.27 21.21
C PHE A 83 -15.55 6.81 22.58
N ALA A 84 -14.87 7.92 22.60
CA ALA A 84 -14.57 8.66 23.82
C ALA A 84 -14.69 10.17 23.59
N VAL A 85 -15.15 10.86 24.62
CA VAL A 85 -15.05 12.31 24.73
C VAL A 85 -14.22 12.61 25.96
N THR A 86 -13.18 13.43 25.82
CA THR A 86 -12.29 13.80 26.92
C THR A 86 -12.36 15.28 27.21
N ASP A 87 -11.94 15.66 28.41
CA ASP A 87 -11.60 17.03 28.74
C ASP A 87 -10.21 17.44 28.20
N GLU A 88 -9.77 18.67 28.46
CA GLU A 88 -8.45 19.18 28.06
C GLU A 88 -7.28 18.38 28.66
N GLN A 89 -7.48 17.77 29.82
CA GLN A 89 -6.48 16.97 30.49
C GLN A 89 -6.42 15.52 29.94
N GLY A 90 -7.35 15.16 29.05
CA GLY A 90 -7.45 13.82 28.48
C GLY A 90 -8.19 12.81 29.37
N THR A 91 -8.93 13.29 30.40
CA THR A 91 -9.79 12.48 31.22
C THR A 91 -11.09 12.18 30.46
N ILE A 92 -11.54 10.95 30.49
CA ILE A 92 -12.74 10.50 29.78
C ILE A 92 -14.00 11.06 30.49
N VAL A 93 -14.73 11.91 29.79
CA VAL A 93 -16.00 12.46 30.21
C VAL A 93 -17.16 11.55 29.78
N MET A 94 -17.08 10.99 28.58
CA MET A 94 -18.04 10.03 28.04
C MET A 94 -17.30 8.95 27.25
N HIS A 95 -17.77 7.74 27.28
CA HIS A 95 -17.17 6.61 26.56
C HIS A 95 -18.23 5.57 26.21
N SER A 96 -18.08 4.89 25.05
CA SER A 96 -18.98 3.79 24.65
C SER A 96 -19.02 2.63 25.67
N ASN A 97 -17.98 2.46 26.48
CA ASN A 97 -17.97 1.60 27.64
C ASN A 97 -18.01 2.47 28.90
N SER A 98 -19.16 2.50 29.60
CA SER A 98 -19.38 3.33 30.79
C SER A 98 -18.33 3.11 31.90
N GLY A 99 -17.74 1.91 31.99
CA GLY A 99 -16.66 1.59 32.96
C GLY A 99 -15.33 2.32 32.71
N MET A 100 -15.20 3.04 31.61
CA MET A 100 -14.03 3.84 31.28
C MET A 100 -14.18 5.32 31.69
N VAL A 101 -15.36 5.79 31.98
CA VAL A 101 -15.64 7.19 32.38
C VAL A 101 -14.84 7.54 33.62
N GLY A 102 -14.21 8.71 33.62
CA GLY A 102 -13.37 9.20 34.72
C GLY A 102 -11.91 8.67 34.67
N LYS A 103 -11.58 7.74 33.77
CA LYS A 103 -10.20 7.29 33.58
C LYS A 103 -9.46 8.21 32.61
N GLN A 104 -8.15 8.15 32.66
CA GLN A 104 -7.26 8.86 31.73
C GLN A 104 -7.19 8.10 30.41
N LEU A 105 -7.58 8.74 29.30
CA LEU A 105 -7.37 8.19 27.96
C LEU A 105 -5.98 8.56 27.44
N TYR A 106 -5.62 9.84 27.58
CA TYR A 106 -4.31 10.39 27.18
C TYR A 106 -3.79 11.29 28.28
N SER A 107 -2.46 11.31 28.45
CA SER A 107 -1.82 12.26 29.35
C SER A 107 -2.02 13.72 28.86
N PRO A 108 -1.94 14.71 29.74
CA PRO A 108 -2.04 16.10 29.33
C PRO A 108 -0.96 16.49 28.29
N GLN A 109 0.21 15.86 28.34
CA GLN A 109 1.29 16.08 27.35
C GLN A 109 0.91 15.52 25.98
N GLU A 110 0.30 14.34 25.93
CA GLU A 110 -0.19 13.75 24.67
C GLU A 110 -1.34 14.57 24.09
N MET A 111 -2.25 15.07 24.91
CA MET A 111 -3.34 15.96 24.47
C MET A 111 -2.78 17.25 23.85
N GLN A 112 -1.74 17.83 24.44
CA GLN A 112 -1.04 18.98 23.86
C GLN A 112 -0.37 18.66 22.53
N GLN A 113 0.17 17.46 22.35
CA GLN A 113 0.78 17.04 21.08
C GLN A 113 -0.27 16.77 20.00
N LEU A 114 -1.41 16.22 20.37
CA LEU A 114 -2.51 15.92 19.46
C LEU A 114 -3.15 17.20 18.88
N HIS A 115 -3.18 18.28 19.68
CA HIS A 115 -3.81 19.55 19.30
C HIS A 115 -5.17 19.36 18.61
N PRO A 116 -6.17 18.75 19.30
CA PRO A 116 -7.48 18.59 18.70
C PRO A 116 -8.03 19.94 18.28
N GLY A 117 -8.11 20.16 16.96
CA GLY A 117 -8.61 21.40 16.34
C GLY A 117 -10.01 21.22 15.76
N ASP A 118 -10.46 22.21 15.01
CA ASP A 118 -11.74 22.21 14.31
C ASP A 118 -11.77 21.19 13.15
N GLU A 119 -10.59 20.91 12.56
CA GLU A 119 -10.45 19.93 11.50
C GLU A 119 -10.25 18.53 12.09
N GLU A 120 -10.74 17.54 11.36
CA GLU A 120 -10.57 16.14 11.72
C GLU A 120 -9.13 15.70 11.45
N ALA A 121 -8.50 15.16 12.50
CA ALA A 121 -7.19 14.51 12.39
C ALA A 121 -7.32 13.02 12.64
N TRP A 122 -6.37 12.25 12.16
CA TRP A 122 -6.35 10.82 12.35
C TRP A 122 -4.94 10.31 12.63
N ARG A 123 -4.86 9.19 13.33
CA ARG A 123 -3.60 8.47 13.55
C ARG A 123 -3.85 6.97 13.68
N ARG A 124 -2.81 6.19 13.50
CA ARG A 124 -2.81 4.78 13.80
C ARG A 124 -2.20 4.57 15.18
N ILE A 125 -2.88 3.81 16.02
CA ILE A 125 -2.42 3.42 17.34
C ILE A 125 -2.64 1.92 17.52
N ASP A 126 -1.91 1.31 18.44
CA ASP A 126 -2.19 -0.04 18.86
C ASP A 126 -3.09 0.02 20.12
N SER A 127 -4.18 -0.72 20.09
CA SER A 127 -5.07 -0.86 21.26
C SER A 127 -4.33 -1.55 22.40
N ALA A 128 -4.87 -1.47 23.61
CA ALA A 128 -4.36 -2.21 24.79
C ALA A 128 -4.24 -3.72 24.53
N ASP A 129 -5.05 -4.26 23.63
CA ASP A 129 -5.03 -5.67 23.20
C ASP A 129 -3.99 -5.95 22.09
N GLY A 130 -3.22 -4.95 21.67
CA GLY A 130 -2.22 -5.06 20.61
C GLY A 130 -2.81 -5.08 19.19
N GLU A 131 -4.11 -4.83 19.03
CA GLU A 131 -4.74 -4.75 17.72
C GLU A 131 -4.63 -3.34 17.13
N PRO A 132 -4.33 -3.22 15.82
CA PRO A 132 -4.19 -1.93 15.18
C PRO A 132 -5.55 -1.22 15.06
N VAL A 133 -5.57 0.04 15.43
CA VAL A 133 -6.74 0.90 15.45
C VAL A 133 -6.46 2.19 14.68
N LEU A 134 -7.40 2.60 13.84
CA LEU A 134 -7.41 3.92 13.23
C LEU A 134 -8.23 4.84 14.13
N GLU A 135 -7.57 5.77 14.79
CA GLU A 135 -8.21 6.78 15.63
C GLU A 135 -8.43 8.07 14.85
N ILE A 136 -9.66 8.57 14.89
CA ILE A 136 -10.05 9.86 14.32
C ILE A 136 -10.44 10.75 15.47
N TYR A 137 -9.94 11.97 15.48
CA TYR A 137 -10.19 12.89 16.56
C TYR A 137 -10.30 14.33 16.08
N ARG A 138 -11.06 15.13 16.82
CA ARG A 138 -11.12 16.59 16.68
C ARG A 138 -11.63 17.24 17.96
N GLN A 139 -11.63 18.55 18.01
CA GLN A 139 -12.32 19.29 19.07
C GLN A 139 -13.83 19.03 18.99
N PHE A 140 -14.42 18.67 20.11
CA PHE A 140 -15.85 18.44 20.22
C PHE A 140 -16.59 19.77 20.32
N GLN A 141 -17.44 20.04 19.38
CA GLN A 141 -18.25 21.27 19.31
C GLN A 141 -19.74 20.94 19.43
N PRO A 142 -20.26 20.77 20.65
CA PRO A 142 -21.68 20.58 20.79
C PRO A 142 -22.41 21.83 20.25
N MET A 143 -23.35 21.65 19.35
CA MET A 143 -24.06 22.75 18.66
C MET A 143 -24.76 23.74 19.59
N PHE A 144 -24.83 23.47 20.88
CA PHE A 144 -25.32 24.40 21.92
C PHE A 144 -24.41 25.63 22.08
N ALA A 145 -23.13 25.53 21.84
CA ALA A 145 -22.19 26.64 22.03
C ALA A 145 -22.42 27.81 21.05
N ALA A 146 -22.88 27.51 19.84
CA ALA A 146 -23.10 28.54 18.81
C ALA A 146 -24.31 29.46 19.08
N GLY A 147 -25.28 29.02 19.88
CA GLY A 147 -26.49 29.82 20.23
C GLY A 147 -26.37 30.66 21.52
N MET A 148 -25.41 30.32 22.39
CA MET A 148 -25.31 30.90 23.75
C MET A 148 -24.44 32.18 23.83
N HIS A 149 -23.81 32.60 22.75
CA HIS A 149 -23.06 33.88 22.75
C HIS A 149 -23.90 35.13 23.11
N ARG A 150 -25.25 34.99 23.24
CA ARG A 150 -26.15 36.08 23.63
C ARG A 150 -26.50 36.13 25.12
N MET A 151 -26.14 35.12 25.92
CA MET A 151 -26.49 35.15 27.37
C MET A 151 -25.21 35.18 28.22
N ARG A 152 -24.73 36.39 28.46
CA ARG A 152 -23.49 36.73 29.21
C ARG A 152 -23.43 36.17 30.65
N HIS A 153 -24.54 35.70 31.22
CA HIS A 153 -24.59 35.16 32.58
C HIS A 153 -24.46 33.63 32.70
N MET A 154 -24.39 32.89 31.56
CA MET A 154 -24.16 31.45 31.57
C MET A 154 -22.71 31.04 31.14
N GLN A 155 -21.85 32.01 31.02
CA GLN A 155 -20.42 31.78 30.63
C GLN A 155 -19.61 31.00 31.68
N GLN A 156 -20.17 30.83 32.91
CA GLN A 156 -19.52 30.04 33.97
C GLN A 156 -19.69 28.54 33.82
N TYR A 157 -20.52 28.10 32.86
CA TYR A 157 -20.69 26.74 32.40
C TYR A 157 -20.28 26.57 30.93
N ALA A 158 -19.50 27.53 30.41
CA ALA A 158 -18.87 27.38 29.12
C ALA A 158 -18.00 26.12 29.21
N ALA A 159 -18.45 25.10 28.48
CA ALA A 159 -17.85 23.79 28.46
C ALA A 159 -16.32 23.94 28.29
N THR A 160 -15.59 23.35 29.21
CA THR A 160 -14.15 23.10 29.00
C THR A 160 -14.01 22.50 27.60
N PRO A 161 -13.07 22.95 26.79
CA PRO A 161 -12.84 22.38 25.48
C PRO A 161 -12.75 20.86 25.63
N GLN A 162 -13.56 20.17 24.86
CA GLN A 162 -13.62 18.72 24.86
C GLN A 162 -13.09 18.22 23.53
N ALA A 163 -12.49 17.04 23.53
CA ALA A 163 -12.07 16.37 22.33
C ALA A 163 -12.85 15.07 22.15
N ILE A 164 -13.27 14.81 20.92
CA ILE A 164 -13.90 13.53 20.56
C ILE A 164 -12.89 12.65 19.86
N PHE A 165 -12.91 11.38 20.23
CA PHE A 165 -12.09 10.33 19.67
C PHE A 165 -12.98 9.17 19.23
N ILE A 166 -12.75 8.67 18.03
CA ILE A 166 -13.40 7.47 17.49
C ILE A 166 -12.33 6.51 17.04
N ALA A 167 -12.39 5.30 17.52
CA ALA A 167 -11.50 4.23 17.17
C ALA A 167 -12.17 3.22 16.23
N PHE A 168 -11.59 3.00 15.09
CA PHE A 168 -11.99 1.99 14.11
C PHE A 168 -11.02 0.82 14.12
N ASP A 169 -11.55 -0.38 13.90
CA ASP A 169 -10.73 -1.55 13.63
C ASP A 169 -9.93 -1.35 12.31
N ALA A 170 -8.62 -1.32 12.44
CA ALA A 170 -7.71 -1.17 11.32
C ALA A 170 -7.03 -2.48 10.89
N SER A 171 -7.42 -3.62 11.46
CA SER A 171 -6.82 -4.93 11.19
C SER A 171 -6.83 -5.28 9.69
N ASN A 172 -7.92 -4.95 9.00
CA ASN A 172 -8.05 -5.16 7.56
C ASN A 172 -7.09 -4.27 6.75
N ILE A 173 -6.88 -3.01 7.19
CA ILE A 173 -5.97 -2.07 6.52
C ILE A 173 -4.52 -2.54 6.71
N VAL A 174 -4.13 -2.88 7.94
CA VAL A 174 -2.78 -3.33 8.26
C VAL A 174 -2.48 -4.67 7.58
N SER A 175 -3.42 -5.62 7.61
CA SER A 175 -3.24 -6.89 6.91
C SER A 175 -3.16 -6.71 5.39
N ALA A 176 -3.81 -5.72 4.82
CA ALA A 176 -3.67 -5.35 3.41
C ALA A 176 -2.30 -4.72 3.13
N GLU A 177 -1.81 -3.82 3.99
CA GLU A 177 -0.46 -3.23 3.88
C GLU A 177 0.64 -4.31 3.95
N ASP A 178 0.54 -5.25 4.88
CA ASP A 178 1.50 -6.37 5.00
C ASP A 178 1.47 -7.31 3.79
N ARG A 179 0.28 -7.58 3.25
CA ARG A 179 0.12 -8.35 2.01
C ARG A 179 0.70 -7.60 0.82
N GLU A 180 0.51 -6.28 0.76
CA GLU A 180 1.07 -5.42 -0.28
C GLU A 180 2.60 -5.47 -0.30
N GLN A 181 3.24 -5.30 0.85
CA GLN A 181 4.70 -5.39 0.96
C GLN A 181 5.22 -6.76 0.52
N ARG A 182 4.60 -7.84 0.99
CA ARG A 182 4.97 -9.20 0.61
C ARG A 182 4.78 -9.47 -0.87
N ASN A 183 3.65 -9.06 -1.44
CA ASN A 183 3.37 -9.22 -2.86
C ASN A 183 4.33 -8.41 -3.72
N THR A 184 4.66 -7.18 -3.31
CA THR A 184 5.66 -6.35 -3.98
C THR A 184 7.03 -7.02 -4.00
N LEU A 185 7.47 -7.61 -2.88
CA LEU A 185 8.73 -8.37 -2.82
C LEU A 185 8.71 -9.60 -3.74
N ILE A 186 7.60 -10.34 -3.78
CA ILE A 186 7.44 -11.50 -4.67
C ILE A 186 7.51 -11.06 -6.14
N ILE A 187 6.86 -9.97 -6.51
CA ILE A 187 6.86 -9.43 -7.87
C ILE A 187 8.28 -8.97 -8.26
N LEU A 188 8.98 -8.27 -7.37
CA LEU A 188 10.36 -7.85 -7.60
C LEU A 188 11.31 -9.04 -7.76
N PHE A 189 11.14 -10.08 -6.94
CA PHE A 189 11.93 -11.30 -7.06
C PHE A 189 11.64 -12.04 -8.37
N ALA A 190 10.37 -12.16 -8.77
CA ALA A 190 9.98 -12.75 -10.05
C ALA A 190 10.57 -11.96 -11.23
N LEU A 191 10.53 -10.63 -11.18
CA LEU A 191 11.12 -9.77 -12.20
C LEU A 191 12.64 -9.98 -12.30
N ALA A 192 13.33 -10.04 -11.16
CA ALA A 192 14.77 -10.27 -11.10
C ALA A 192 15.15 -11.64 -11.68
N THR A 193 14.36 -12.69 -11.40
CA THR A 193 14.60 -14.04 -11.96
C THR A 193 14.40 -14.09 -13.47
N VAL A 194 13.37 -13.41 -14.00
CA VAL A 194 13.14 -13.30 -15.45
C VAL A 194 14.26 -12.54 -16.14
N LEU A 195 14.73 -11.45 -15.54
CA LEU A 195 15.87 -10.69 -16.05
C LEU A 195 17.14 -11.53 -16.08
N LEU A 196 17.45 -12.24 -15.01
CA LEU A 196 18.60 -13.11 -14.91
C LEU A 196 18.55 -14.24 -15.95
N ALA A 197 17.41 -14.90 -16.08
CA ALA A 197 17.19 -15.95 -17.09
C ALA A 197 17.35 -15.40 -18.51
N SER A 198 16.87 -14.21 -18.79
CA SER A 198 17.02 -13.53 -20.10
C SER A 198 18.48 -13.24 -20.42
N VAL A 199 19.25 -12.73 -19.47
CA VAL A 199 20.69 -12.46 -19.62
C VAL A 199 21.45 -13.77 -19.85
N LEU A 200 21.21 -14.81 -19.06
CA LEU A 200 21.84 -16.11 -19.22
C LEU A 200 21.52 -16.72 -20.59
N SER A 201 20.25 -16.68 -21.00
CA SER A 201 19.82 -17.16 -22.32
C SER A 201 20.54 -16.42 -23.45
N PHE A 202 20.70 -15.10 -23.33
CA PHE A 202 21.44 -14.30 -24.31
C PHE A 202 22.92 -14.70 -24.39
N PHE A 203 23.57 -14.93 -23.24
CA PHE A 203 25.00 -15.40 -23.24
C PHE A 203 25.13 -16.79 -23.85
N TRP A 204 24.25 -17.73 -23.51
CA TRP A 204 24.24 -19.08 -24.10
C TRP A 204 24.01 -19.03 -25.60
N TYR A 205 23.06 -18.21 -26.07
CA TYR A 205 22.79 -18.04 -27.49
C TYR A 205 23.99 -17.46 -28.25
N ARG A 206 24.66 -16.44 -27.69
CA ARG A 206 25.91 -15.89 -28.29
C ARG A 206 27.01 -16.94 -28.34
N ARG A 207 27.18 -17.72 -27.28
CA ARG A 207 28.21 -18.79 -27.27
C ARG A 207 27.89 -19.86 -28.31
N TYR A 208 26.64 -20.26 -28.44
CA TYR A 208 26.21 -21.23 -29.47
C TYR A 208 26.45 -20.73 -30.89
N LEU A 209 26.18 -19.48 -31.19
CA LEU A 209 26.43 -18.90 -32.49
C LEU A 209 27.95 -18.88 -32.85
N ARG A 210 28.80 -18.54 -31.88
CA ARG A 210 30.26 -18.55 -32.06
C ARG A 210 30.77 -19.96 -32.36
N SER A 211 30.35 -20.95 -31.65
CA SER A 211 30.77 -22.34 -31.90
C SER A 211 30.32 -22.86 -33.26
N ARG A 212 29.12 -22.49 -33.72
CA ARG A 212 28.67 -22.81 -35.09
C ARG A 212 29.50 -22.15 -36.18
N GLN A 213 29.92 -20.89 -35.98
CA GLN A 213 30.76 -20.19 -36.93
C GLN A 213 32.15 -20.87 -37.06
N LEU A 214 32.76 -21.26 -35.95
CA LEU A 214 34.03 -21.97 -35.95
C LEU A 214 33.94 -23.29 -36.70
N LEU A 215 32.90 -24.08 -36.46
CA LEU A 215 32.67 -25.35 -37.18
C LEU A 215 32.49 -25.14 -38.70
N GLN A 216 31.77 -24.08 -39.10
CA GLN A 216 31.56 -23.75 -40.51
C GLN A 216 32.91 -23.32 -41.20
N ASP A 217 33.71 -22.57 -40.50
CA ASP A 217 35.01 -22.14 -41.00
C ASP A 217 35.97 -23.32 -41.14
N GLU A 218 35.98 -24.27 -40.21
CA GLU A 218 36.74 -25.51 -40.34
C GLU A 218 36.25 -26.35 -41.51
N MET A 219 34.94 -26.50 -41.71
CA MET A 219 34.40 -27.24 -42.86
C MET A 219 34.82 -26.59 -44.19
N LYS A 220 34.69 -25.26 -44.30
CA LYS A 220 35.16 -24.52 -45.50
C LYS A 220 36.65 -24.66 -45.75
N ARG A 221 37.48 -24.72 -44.69
CA ARG A 221 38.91 -24.98 -44.82
C ARG A 221 39.20 -26.39 -45.35
N LYS A 222 38.51 -27.41 -44.83
CA LYS A 222 38.61 -28.80 -45.29
C LYS A 222 38.19 -28.94 -46.76
N GLU A 223 37.06 -28.31 -47.15
CA GLU A 223 36.60 -28.31 -48.54
C GLU A 223 37.62 -27.68 -49.47
N LYS A 224 38.23 -26.54 -49.09
CA LYS A 224 39.29 -25.91 -49.88
C LYS A 224 40.52 -26.79 -50.03
N LEU A 225 40.92 -27.49 -48.95
CA LEU A 225 42.07 -28.40 -49.01
C LEU A 225 41.79 -29.61 -49.91
N VAL A 226 40.57 -30.16 -49.86
CA VAL A 226 40.17 -31.26 -50.75
C VAL A 226 40.14 -30.80 -52.20
N ALA A 227 39.61 -29.62 -52.51
CA ALA A 227 39.57 -29.04 -53.84
C ALA A 227 41.02 -28.78 -54.41
N LEU A 228 41.92 -28.27 -53.55
CA LEU A 228 43.33 -28.09 -53.90
C LEU A 228 44.01 -29.45 -54.15
N GLY A 229 43.71 -30.48 -53.36
CA GLY A 229 44.21 -31.83 -53.54
C GLY A 229 43.77 -32.45 -54.89
N HIS A 230 42.49 -32.26 -55.23
CA HIS A 230 42.00 -32.70 -56.56
C HIS A 230 42.64 -31.95 -57.72
N LEU A 231 42.83 -30.64 -57.63
CA LEU A 231 43.54 -29.84 -58.63
C LEU A 231 45.01 -30.29 -58.80
N ALA A 232 45.72 -30.49 -57.68
CA ALA A 232 47.09 -30.94 -57.68
C ALA A 232 47.24 -32.34 -58.32
N ALA A 233 46.30 -33.26 -58.01
CA ALA A 233 46.29 -34.60 -58.63
C ALA A 233 45.98 -34.53 -60.13
N GLY A 234 45.06 -33.68 -60.57
CA GLY A 234 44.76 -33.43 -61.98
C GLY A 234 45.93 -32.88 -62.75
N VAL A 235 46.59 -31.86 -62.18
CA VAL A 235 47.81 -31.28 -62.81
C VAL A 235 48.95 -32.30 -62.86
N ALA A 236 49.15 -33.08 -61.82
CA ALA A 236 50.18 -34.13 -61.80
C ALA A 236 49.91 -35.21 -62.87
N HIS A 237 48.64 -35.55 -63.11
CA HIS A 237 48.24 -36.47 -64.15
C HIS A 237 48.46 -35.92 -65.55
N GLU A 238 48.17 -34.64 -65.81
CA GLU A 238 48.37 -33.98 -67.06
C GLU A 238 49.88 -33.78 -67.39
N ILE A 239 50.72 -33.53 -66.41
CA ILE A 239 52.19 -33.43 -66.60
C ILE A 239 52.78 -34.80 -66.84
N ARG A 240 52.26 -35.86 -66.30
CA ARG A 240 52.82 -37.21 -66.50
C ARG A 240 52.52 -37.81 -67.89
N ASN A 241 51.42 -37.38 -68.50
CA ASN A 241 51.02 -37.88 -69.82
C ASN A 241 51.93 -37.56 -70.96
N PRO A 242 52.55 -36.34 -71.14
CA PRO A 242 53.46 -36.07 -72.18
C PRO A 242 54.90 -36.60 -71.93
N LEU A 243 55.25 -37.03 -70.74
CA LEU A 243 56.59 -37.54 -70.42
C LEU A 243 56.73 -39.08 -70.59
N SER A 244 55.61 -39.78 -70.94
CA SER A 244 55.55 -41.24 -71.16
C SER A 244 55.39 -41.65 -72.67
N SER A 245 55.58 -40.68 -73.59
CA SER A 245 55.56 -40.92 -75.05
C SER A 245 57.02 -40.91 -75.59
#